data_6f8d27750a30ee315c5d497be230cbad
#
_entry.id   6f8d27750a30ee315c5d497be230cbad
#
_cell.length_a   1.000
_cell.length_b   1.000
_cell.length_c   1.000
_cell.angle_alpha   90.00
_cell.angle_beta   90.00
_cell.angle_gamma   90.00
#
_symmetry.space_group_name_H-M   'P 1'
#
loop_
_entity.id
_entity.type
_entity.pdbx_description
1 polymer ?
#
loop_
_entity_poly.entity_id
_entity_poly.type
_entity_poly.pdbx_seq_one_letter_code
_entity_poly.pdbx_strand_id
1 'polypeptide(L)'
;MDMNTIESVVATTDPGQWRDGDAWLAGGTVLFSYGSPVGSEEPLKRLLDLGQTGWPAITVSDAGIELAATCTVAEIYALPVSHAVAGRNWPGLDLIRPCCDSFVASFKVWNMSTVGGNLCTSLPAGPMISLCAGLDARATILGRHGSSRTVPVAEFVTGDGKNCLAPGELLRSIQLPASALSAKVAFRRLSLSNLGRSGVLLIGRLDADGSFVLTVTAATKRPVQLRFGATELPDAERLAAAVGHSIPEELYHDDIHGLPEWRRDMTFRLAEEIRAELLGPVPDGPLTVSGDFWPPHATSPQPSAQPEFNTEQQKEA
;
A
#
# COMPACT_ATOMS: atom_id res chain seq x y z
N MET A 1 -20.79 -7.97 13.73
CA MET A 1 -20.68 -6.73 14.51
C MET A 1 -21.94 -5.93 14.43
N ASP A 2 -22.31 -5.33 15.52
CA ASP A 2 -23.53 -4.58 15.68
C ASP A 2 -23.31 -3.11 15.30
N MET A 3 -23.97 -2.64 14.22
CA MET A 3 -23.93 -1.26 13.73
C MET A 3 -25.22 -0.50 14.08
N ASN A 4 -25.92 -0.93 15.12
CA ASN A 4 -27.22 -0.38 15.50
C ASN A 4 -27.16 1.06 16.03
N THR A 5 -25.96 1.59 16.26
CA THR A 5 -25.77 3.01 16.59
C THR A 5 -25.81 3.94 15.37
N ILE A 6 -25.78 3.39 14.14
CA ILE A 6 -25.81 4.19 12.91
C ILE A 6 -27.25 4.66 12.65
N GLU A 7 -27.43 5.95 12.67
CA GLU A 7 -28.70 6.63 12.45
C GLU A 7 -28.96 6.94 10.96
N SER A 8 -27.87 7.16 10.19
CA SER A 8 -27.97 7.50 8.77
C SER A 8 -26.69 7.25 7.99
N VAL A 9 -26.86 7.09 6.67
CA VAL A 9 -25.78 7.03 5.68
C VAL A 9 -26.02 8.14 4.66
N VAL A 10 -25.01 8.96 4.41
CA VAL A 10 -25.10 10.14 3.53
C VAL A 10 -24.02 10.06 2.47
N ALA A 11 -24.40 10.07 1.20
CA ALA A 11 -23.45 10.14 0.09
C ALA A 11 -22.90 11.58 -0.02
N THR A 12 -21.63 11.77 0.27
CA THR A 12 -20.98 13.09 0.21
C THR A 12 -19.47 12.98 0.15
N THR A 13 -18.83 13.99 -0.47
CA THR A 13 -17.37 14.20 -0.48
C THR A 13 -16.98 15.52 0.16
N ASP A 14 -17.93 16.20 0.76
CA ASP A 14 -17.72 17.52 1.35
C ASP A 14 -17.32 17.42 2.84
N PRO A 15 -16.05 17.72 3.19
CA PRO A 15 -15.62 17.76 4.58
C PRO A 15 -16.39 18.75 5.47
N GLY A 16 -17.05 19.74 4.87
CA GLY A 16 -17.90 20.69 5.58
C GLY A 16 -19.13 20.04 6.23
N GLN A 17 -19.54 18.88 5.75
CA GLN A 17 -20.66 18.12 6.29
C GLN A 17 -20.31 17.24 7.49
N TRP A 18 -19.01 17.05 7.76
CA TRP A 18 -18.55 16.17 8.83
C TRP A 18 -18.91 16.72 10.21
N ARG A 19 -19.35 15.86 11.11
CA ARG A 19 -19.73 16.13 12.50
C ARG A 19 -19.12 15.07 13.43
N ASP A 20 -19.09 15.34 14.72
CA ASP A 20 -18.67 14.36 15.72
C ASP A 20 -19.59 13.12 15.68
N GLY A 21 -18.98 11.94 15.70
CA GLY A 21 -19.68 10.66 15.52
C GLY A 21 -19.82 10.22 14.05
N ASP A 22 -19.27 10.97 13.08
CA ASP A 22 -19.21 10.55 11.68
C ASP A 22 -17.96 9.71 11.38
N ALA A 23 -18.07 8.84 10.37
CA ALA A 23 -16.93 8.21 9.73
C ALA A 23 -17.07 8.23 8.21
N TRP A 24 -15.95 8.46 7.50
CA TRP A 24 -15.86 8.28 6.06
C TRP A 24 -15.93 6.79 5.71
N LEU A 25 -16.88 6.42 4.85
CA LEU A 25 -17.06 5.05 4.38
C LEU A 25 -16.56 4.91 2.94
N ALA A 26 -15.45 4.19 2.76
CA ALA A 26 -15.01 3.71 1.45
C ALA A 26 -15.43 2.23 1.31
N GLY A 27 -14.48 1.29 1.37
CA GLY A 27 -14.77 -0.15 1.27
C GLY A 27 -15.40 -0.80 2.52
N GLY A 28 -15.35 -0.15 3.66
CA GLY A 28 -15.99 -0.59 4.91
C GLY A 28 -15.38 -1.83 5.59
N THR A 29 -14.38 -2.47 5.00
CA THR A 29 -13.87 -3.79 5.46
C THR A 29 -13.29 -3.76 6.87
N VAL A 30 -12.71 -2.65 7.31
CA VAL A 30 -12.27 -2.45 8.69
C VAL A 30 -13.42 -1.91 9.54
N LEU A 31 -14.09 -0.87 9.07
CA LEU A 31 -15.15 -0.21 9.79
C LEU A 31 -16.28 -1.18 10.20
N PHE A 32 -16.73 -2.03 9.29
CA PHE A 32 -17.75 -3.05 9.56
C PHE A 32 -17.22 -4.24 10.37
N SER A 33 -15.90 -4.46 10.42
CA SER A 33 -15.31 -5.52 11.25
C SER A 33 -15.15 -5.12 12.70
N TYR A 34 -14.85 -3.85 12.98
CA TYR A 34 -14.58 -3.35 14.33
C TYR A 34 -15.69 -2.43 14.89
N GLY A 35 -16.59 -1.92 14.06
CA GLY A 35 -17.69 -1.02 14.44
C GLY A 35 -17.28 0.41 14.72
N SER A 36 -15.98 0.71 14.57
CA SER A 36 -15.42 2.05 14.74
C SER A 36 -14.12 2.16 13.93
N PRO A 37 -13.63 3.37 13.62
CA PRO A 37 -12.27 3.55 13.18
C PRO A 37 -11.29 2.98 14.21
N VAL A 38 -10.15 2.46 13.73
CA VAL A 38 -9.11 1.92 14.63
C VAL A 38 -8.68 3.01 15.61
N GLY A 39 -8.69 2.68 16.91
CA GLY A 39 -8.34 3.61 17.99
C GLY A 39 -9.45 4.54 18.48
N SER A 40 -10.70 4.40 17.99
CA SER A 40 -11.85 5.13 18.51
C SER A 40 -12.68 4.25 19.45
N GLU A 41 -13.04 4.78 20.63
CA GLU A 41 -13.95 4.12 21.58
C GLU A 41 -15.39 4.67 21.47
N GLU A 42 -15.59 5.79 20.75
CA GLU A 42 -16.90 6.38 20.62
C GLU A 42 -17.76 5.70 19.55
N PRO A 43 -19.06 5.48 19.85
CA PRO A 43 -19.95 4.85 18.89
C PRO A 43 -20.20 5.77 17.70
N LEU A 44 -20.11 5.20 16.49
CA LEU A 44 -20.45 5.90 15.26
C LEU A 44 -21.95 6.14 15.19
N LYS A 45 -22.34 7.31 14.67
CA LYS A 45 -23.73 7.72 14.46
C LYS A 45 -24.09 7.85 13.00
N ARG A 46 -23.14 8.24 12.16
CA ARG A 46 -23.39 8.47 10.74
C ARG A 46 -22.21 8.05 9.88
N LEU A 47 -22.52 7.46 8.71
CA LEU A 47 -21.53 7.11 7.71
C LEU A 47 -21.62 8.11 6.53
N LEU A 48 -20.47 8.65 6.14
CA LEU A 48 -20.32 9.51 4.97
C LEU A 48 -19.80 8.62 3.82
N ASP A 49 -20.72 8.21 2.94
CA ASP A 49 -20.46 7.22 1.90
C ASP A 49 -19.75 7.85 0.69
N LEU A 50 -18.59 7.29 0.36
CA LEU A 50 -17.77 7.66 -0.78
C LEU A 50 -18.03 6.77 -2.01
N GLY A 51 -18.91 5.76 -1.91
CA GLY A 51 -19.15 4.80 -2.99
C GLY A 51 -19.75 5.40 -4.27
N GLN A 52 -20.38 6.58 -4.17
CA GLN A 52 -21.04 7.25 -5.29
C GLN A 52 -20.31 8.53 -5.75
N THR A 53 -19.03 8.67 -5.43
CA THR A 53 -18.26 9.90 -5.75
C THR A 53 -18.05 10.13 -7.23
N GLY A 54 -18.14 9.08 -8.06
CA GLY A 54 -17.79 9.12 -9.49
C GLY A 54 -16.30 9.39 -9.74
N TRP A 55 -15.43 9.28 -8.74
CA TRP A 55 -14.01 9.44 -8.91
C TRP A 55 -13.44 8.30 -9.76
N PRO A 56 -12.69 8.58 -10.84
CA PRO A 56 -11.96 7.54 -11.55
C PRO A 56 -11.03 6.81 -10.57
N ALA A 57 -11.14 5.49 -10.47
CA ALA A 57 -10.33 4.72 -9.54
C ALA A 57 -8.83 4.91 -9.80
N ILE A 58 -8.43 4.92 -11.08
CA ILE A 58 -7.05 5.05 -11.52
C ILE A 58 -6.99 6.01 -12.71
N THR A 59 -6.12 7.00 -12.62
CA THR A 59 -5.81 7.93 -13.73
C THR A 59 -4.33 7.85 -14.04
N VAL A 60 -3.97 7.55 -15.30
CA VAL A 60 -2.59 7.46 -15.77
C VAL A 60 -2.25 8.65 -16.64
N SER A 61 -1.14 9.30 -16.38
CA SER A 61 -0.63 10.45 -17.12
C SER A 61 0.90 10.41 -17.23
N ASP A 62 1.51 11.39 -17.88
CA ASP A 62 2.97 11.51 -17.92
C ASP A 62 3.56 11.91 -16.56
N ALA A 63 2.77 12.51 -15.68
CA ALA A 63 3.18 12.82 -14.30
C ALA A 63 3.21 11.57 -13.38
N GLY A 64 2.61 10.46 -13.81
CA GLY A 64 2.52 9.21 -13.06
C GLY A 64 1.10 8.67 -12.97
N ILE A 65 0.77 8.07 -11.84
CA ILE A 65 -0.52 7.40 -11.59
C ILE A 65 -1.20 8.07 -10.39
N GLU A 66 -2.41 8.56 -10.59
CA GLU A 66 -3.29 8.98 -9.49
C GLU A 66 -4.28 7.87 -9.18
N LEU A 67 -4.31 7.46 -7.91
CA LEU A 67 -5.27 6.51 -7.34
C LEU A 67 -6.30 7.30 -6.54
N ALA A 68 -7.59 7.13 -6.82
CA ALA A 68 -8.61 7.63 -5.90
C ALA A 68 -8.50 6.90 -4.55
N ALA A 69 -8.87 7.55 -3.45
CA ALA A 69 -8.93 6.89 -2.15
C ALA A 69 -9.88 5.69 -2.15
N THR A 70 -10.88 5.70 -3.03
CA THR A 70 -11.85 4.62 -3.26
C THR A 70 -11.36 3.52 -4.21
N CYS A 71 -10.17 3.67 -4.85
CA CYS A 71 -9.58 2.61 -5.68
C CYS A 71 -9.41 1.33 -4.85
N THR A 72 -9.96 0.23 -5.33
CA THR A 72 -9.89 -1.06 -4.63
C THR A 72 -8.53 -1.74 -4.82
N VAL A 73 -8.20 -2.66 -3.91
CA VAL A 73 -6.99 -3.48 -4.03
C VAL A 73 -7.05 -4.34 -5.29
N ALA A 74 -8.23 -4.82 -5.69
CA ALA A 74 -8.41 -5.59 -6.92
C ALA A 74 -8.13 -4.75 -8.19
N GLU A 75 -8.57 -3.49 -8.22
CA GLU A 75 -8.32 -2.60 -9.36
C GLU A 75 -6.84 -2.28 -9.52
N ILE A 76 -6.14 -1.94 -8.43
CA ILE A 76 -4.70 -1.66 -8.52
C ILE A 76 -3.91 -2.93 -8.84
N TYR A 77 -4.31 -4.10 -8.35
CA TYR A 77 -3.66 -5.39 -8.69
C TYR A 77 -3.69 -5.69 -10.20
N ALA A 78 -4.75 -5.31 -10.88
CA ALA A 78 -4.91 -5.49 -12.32
C ALA A 78 -4.11 -4.48 -13.16
N LEU A 79 -3.70 -3.35 -12.60
CA LEU A 79 -3.09 -2.24 -13.33
C LEU A 79 -1.83 -2.62 -14.12
N PRO A 80 -0.84 -3.41 -13.61
CA PRO A 80 0.40 -3.69 -14.34
C PRO A 80 0.20 -4.36 -15.69
N VAL A 81 -0.91 -5.05 -15.91
CA VAL A 81 -1.23 -5.73 -17.18
C VAL A 81 -2.29 -4.98 -18.00
N SER A 82 -2.70 -3.81 -17.57
CA SER A 82 -3.71 -3.01 -18.25
C SER A 82 -3.15 -2.22 -19.43
N HIS A 83 -4.00 -1.91 -20.41
CA HIS A 83 -3.64 -1.03 -21.52
C HIS A 83 -3.28 0.40 -21.06
N ALA A 84 -3.73 0.82 -19.89
CA ALA A 84 -3.50 2.16 -19.36
C ALA A 84 -2.01 2.47 -19.12
N VAL A 85 -1.21 1.43 -18.81
CA VAL A 85 0.24 1.54 -18.57
C VAL A 85 1.06 0.91 -19.69
N ALA A 86 0.43 0.41 -20.74
CA ALA A 86 1.12 -0.20 -21.88
C ALA A 86 2.12 0.76 -22.51
N GLY A 87 3.33 0.27 -22.79
CA GLY A 87 4.40 1.09 -23.38
C GLY A 87 5.11 2.05 -22.41
N ARG A 88 4.69 2.12 -21.13
CA ARG A 88 5.39 2.87 -20.08
C ARG A 88 6.61 2.07 -19.61
N ASN A 89 7.77 2.72 -19.54
CA ASN A 89 8.96 2.12 -18.93
C ASN A 89 8.96 2.45 -17.42
N TRP A 90 8.12 1.74 -16.67
CA TRP A 90 7.91 1.95 -15.23
C TRP A 90 8.15 0.66 -14.43
N PRO A 91 9.41 0.31 -14.13
CA PRO A 91 9.72 -0.86 -13.30
C PRO A 91 9.06 -0.84 -11.92
N GLY A 92 8.73 0.35 -11.38
CA GLY A 92 7.99 0.51 -10.14
C GLY A 92 6.62 -0.18 -10.12
N LEU A 93 6.03 -0.48 -11.30
CA LEU A 93 4.80 -1.28 -11.39
C LEU A 93 4.98 -2.71 -10.87
N ASP A 94 6.20 -3.24 -10.90
CA ASP A 94 6.53 -4.59 -10.40
C ASP A 94 6.32 -4.72 -8.88
N LEU A 95 6.26 -3.60 -8.15
CA LEU A 95 5.94 -3.57 -6.72
C LEU A 95 4.46 -3.79 -6.42
N ILE A 96 3.56 -3.51 -7.37
CA ILE A 96 2.11 -3.49 -7.12
C ILE A 96 1.62 -4.87 -6.67
N ARG A 97 1.92 -5.91 -7.45
CA ARG A 97 1.44 -7.26 -7.13
C ARG A 97 2.01 -7.82 -5.84
N PRO A 98 3.34 -7.80 -5.59
CA PRO A 98 3.90 -8.27 -4.32
C PRO A 98 3.34 -7.53 -3.09
N CYS A 99 3.09 -6.22 -3.21
CA CYS A 99 2.44 -5.47 -2.16
C CYS A 99 0.99 -5.92 -1.95
N CYS A 100 0.19 -6.03 -3.02
CA CYS A 100 -1.18 -6.53 -2.92
C CYS A 100 -1.25 -7.95 -2.34
N ASP A 101 -0.37 -8.85 -2.79
CA ASP A 101 -0.28 -10.24 -2.28
C ASP A 101 0.08 -10.28 -0.78
N SER A 102 0.73 -9.24 -0.28
CA SER A 102 0.99 -9.07 1.16
C SER A 102 -0.26 -8.72 1.96
N PHE A 103 -1.37 -8.38 1.29
CA PHE A 103 -2.67 -8.19 1.91
C PHE A 103 -3.37 -9.53 2.06
N VAL A 104 -3.17 -10.15 3.21
CA VAL A 104 -3.71 -11.48 3.53
C VAL A 104 -5.22 -11.40 3.70
N ALA A 105 -5.95 -11.46 2.60
CA ALA A 105 -7.40 -11.36 2.56
C ALA A 105 -7.99 -12.12 1.36
N SER A 106 -9.26 -12.50 1.44
CA SER A 106 -9.97 -13.15 0.33
C SER A 106 -10.21 -12.17 -0.83
N PHE A 107 -10.48 -12.71 -2.02
CA PHE A 107 -10.82 -11.91 -3.19
C PHE A 107 -12.04 -10.99 -2.95
N LYS A 108 -13.00 -11.42 -2.12
CA LYS A 108 -14.15 -10.58 -1.75
C LYS A 108 -13.72 -9.33 -1.01
N VAL A 109 -12.75 -9.48 -0.08
CA VAL A 109 -12.19 -8.36 0.66
C VAL A 109 -11.38 -7.47 -0.27
N TRP A 110 -10.61 -8.02 -1.23
CA TRP A 110 -9.86 -7.24 -2.22
C TRP A 110 -10.75 -6.38 -3.12
N ASN A 111 -11.95 -6.88 -3.46
CA ASN A 111 -12.92 -6.11 -4.25
C ASN A 111 -13.61 -4.98 -3.45
N MET A 112 -13.47 -4.97 -2.14
CA MET A 112 -14.08 -3.97 -1.25
C MET A 112 -13.06 -3.05 -0.60
N SER A 113 -11.92 -3.60 -0.16
CA SER A 113 -10.86 -2.83 0.48
C SER A 113 -10.23 -1.85 -0.49
N THR A 114 -10.06 -0.61 -0.04
CA THR A 114 -9.53 0.47 -0.88
C THR A 114 -8.13 0.87 -0.47
N VAL A 115 -7.37 1.43 -1.42
CA VAL A 115 -6.03 2.00 -1.17
C VAL A 115 -6.12 3.06 -0.07
N GLY A 116 -7.05 4.01 -0.20
CA GLY A 116 -7.24 5.06 0.80
C GLY A 116 -7.67 4.52 2.15
N GLY A 117 -8.58 3.53 2.18
CA GLY A 117 -8.98 2.86 3.42
C GLY A 117 -7.81 2.19 4.15
N ASN A 118 -6.92 1.53 3.40
CA ASN A 118 -5.72 0.91 3.96
C ASN A 118 -4.75 1.95 4.56
N LEU A 119 -4.54 3.07 3.86
CA LEU A 119 -3.74 4.18 4.38
C LEU A 119 -4.35 4.77 5.64
N CYS A 120 -5.66 5.08 5.64
CA CYS A 120 -6.36 5.68 6.77
C CYS A 120 -6.44 4.75 7.99
N THR A 121 -6.48 3.43 7.78
CA THR A 121 -6.40 2.44 8.86
C THR A 121 -5.03 2.46 9.54
N SER A 122 -3.96 2.80 8.81
CA SER A 122 -2.62 3.08 9.32
C SER A 122 -1.98 1.93 10.12
N LEU A 123 -2.31 0.67 9.81
CA LEU A 123 -1.66 -0.47 10.45
C LEU A 123 -0.23 -0.63 9.92
N PRO A 124 0.75 -1.01 10.76
CA PRO A 124 2.16 -1.19 10.38
C PRO A 124 2.36 -2.08 9.15
N ALA A 125 1.61 -3.17 9.05
CA ALA A 125 1.66 -4.12 7.93
C ALA A 125 0.70 -3.75 6.78
N GLY A 126 0.24 -2.50 6.69
CA GLY A 126 -0.62 -2.03 5.61
C GLY A 126 0.09 -2.09 4.25
N PRO A 127 -0.28 -2.99 3.33
CA PRO A 127 0.48 -3.20 2.10
C PRO A 127 0.40 -2.02 1.13
N MET A 128 -0.71 -1.29 1.14
CA MET A 128 -0.83 -0.06 0.34
C MET A 128 0.01 1.08 0.92
N ILE A 129 0.23 1.08 2.24
CA ILE A 129 1.19 1.99 2.88
C ILE A 129 2.59 1.69 2.36
N SER A 130 2.99 0.41 2.32
CA SER A 130 4.30 -0.02 1.84
C SER A 130 4.52 0.38 0.38
N LEU A 131 3.56 0.07 -0.50
CA LEU A 131 3.60 0.42 -1.92
C LEU A 131 3.74 1.94 -2.12
N CYS A 132 2.85 2.69 -1.48
CA CYS A 132 2.78 4.14 -1.69
C CYS A 132 3.99 4.86 -1.07
N ALA A 133 4.44 4.46 0.13
CA ALA A 133 5.66 5.01 0.72
C ALA A 133 6.90 4.64 -0.10
N GLY A 134 7.03 3.37 -0.55
CA GLY A 134 8.14 2.92 -1.39
C GLY A 134 8.26 3.65 -2.71
N LEU A 135 7.14 4.08 -3.30
CA LEU A 135 7.07 4.86 -4.54
C LEU A 135 6.96 6.38 -4.32
N ASP A 136 7.34 6.90 -3.15
CA ASP A 136 7.29 8.34 -2.85
C ASP A 136 5.94 9.00 -3.15
N ALA A 137 4.87 8.24 -2.94
CA ALA A 137 3.53 8.74 -3.23
C ALA A 137 3.15 9.91 -2.31
N ARG A 138 2.30 10.76 -2.85
CA ARG A 138 1.75 11.92 -2.14
C ARG A 138 0.24 11.78 -2.00
N ALA A 139 -0.24 11.96 -0.77
CA ALA A 139 -1.66 11.93 -0.42
C ALA A 139 -2.25 13.33 -0.54
N THR A 140 -3.35 13.47 -1.28
CA THR A 140 -4.15 14.71 -1.36
C THR A 140 -5.29 14.61 -0.35
N ILE A 141 -5.34 15.56 0.55
CA ILE A 141 -6.29 15.62 1.66
C ILE A 141 -7.19 16.83 1.45
N LEU A 142 -8.50 16.61 1.49
CA LEU A 142 -9.51 17.67 1.47
C LEU A 142 -9.88 18.04 2.89
N GLY A 143 -9.93 19.33 3.15
CA GLY A 143 -10.39 19.91 4.40
C GLY A 143 -11.66 20.72 4.24
N ARG A 144 -12.18 21.24 5.34
CA ARG A 144 -13.36 22.11 5.34
C ARG A 144 -13.12 23.39 4.52
N HIS A 145 -14.21 24.00 4.05
CA HIS A 145 -14.20 25.27 3.30
C HIS A 145 -13.39 25.20 1.99
N GLY A 146 -13.34 24.03 1.35
CA GLY A 146 -12.64 23.85 0.09
C GLY A 146 -11.10 23.86 0.22
N SER A 147 -10.56 23.79 1.44
CA SER A 147 -9.11 23.67 1.64
C SER A 147 -8.61 22.32 1.17
N SER A 148 -7.37 22.29 0.69
CA SER A 148 -6.68 21.03 0.35
C SER A 148 -5.19 21.14 0.71
N ARG A 149 -4.59 20.01 1.05
CA ARG A 149 -3.17 19.90 1.30
C ARG A 149 -2.64 18.57 0.78
N THR A 150 -1.35 18.53 0.50
CA THR A 150 -0.68 17.31 0.02
C THR A 150 0.46 16.96 0.97
N VAL A 151 0.54 15.68 1.37
CA VAL A 151 1.60 15.18 2.25
C VAL A 151 2.24 13.92 1.64
N PRO A 152 3.54 13.66 1.86
CA PRO A 152 4.15 12.38 1.53
C PRO A 152 3.45 11.24 2.28
N VAL A 153 3.23 10.09 1.64
CA VAL A 153 2.60 8.94 2.33
C VAL A 153 3.45 8.45 3.50
N ALA A 154 4.78 8.55 3.41
CA ALA A 154 5.67 8.22 4.51
C ALA A 154 5.45 9.08 5.77
N GLU A 155 4.90 10.29 5.61
CA GLU A 155 4.55 11.22 6.70
C GLU A 155 3.05 11.16 7.05
N PHE A 156 2.22 10.61 6.15
CA PHE A 156 0.79 10.46 6.38
C PHE A 156 0.50 9.52 7.55
N VAL A 157 1.19 8.37 7.60
CA VAL A 157 1.09 7.41 8.70
C VAL A 157 2.07 7.81 9.79
N THR A 158 1.55 8.16 10.96
CA THR A 158 2.34 8.69 12.08
C THR A 158 2.63 7.65 13.18
N GLY A 159 1.93 6.52 13.16
CA GLY A 159 2.08 5.43 14.11
C GLY A 159 1.09 4.31 13.83
N ASP A 160 1.09 3.28 14.67
CA ASP A 160 0.13 2.17 14.61
C ASP A 160 -1.29 2.70 14.85
N GLY A 161 -2.16 2.50 13.85
CA GLY A 161 -3.53 3.03 13.85
C GLY A 161 -3.62 4.57 13.85
N LYS A 162 -2.53 5.29 13.52
CA LYS A 162 -2.47 6.76 13.60
C LYS A 162 -2.00 7.37 12.28
N ASN A 163 -2.67 8.43 11.88
CA ASN A 163 -2.30 9.23 10.70
C ASN A 163 -2.45 10.73 10.95
N CYS A 164 -2.09 11.53 9.94
CA CYS A 164 -2.05 12.99 10.04
C CYS A 164 -3.38 13.69 9.73
N LEU A 165 -4.48 12.95 9.52
CA LEU A 165 -5.79 13.54 9.25
C LEU A 165 -6.33 14.22 10.51
N ALA A 166 -6.75 15.47 10.37
CA ALA A 166 -7.55 16.14 11.36
C ALA A 166 -9.02 15.66 11.30
N PRO A 167 -9.80 15.83 12.39
CA PRO A 167 -11.21 15.47 12.40
C PRO A 167 -11.98 16.09 11.23
N GLY A 168 -12.62 15.24 10.42
CA GLY A 168 -13.39 15.64 9.25
C GLY A 168 -12.59 15.82 7.96
N GLU A 169 -11.24 15.78 7.99
CA GLU A 169 -10.49 15.73 6.74
C GLU A 169 -10.74 14.43 6.00
N LEU A 170 -10.67 14.50 4.67
CA LEU A 170 -10.93 13.39 3.76
C LEU A 170 -9.71 13.14 2.86
N LEU A 171 -9.18 11.92 2.87
CA LEU A 171 -8.20 11.49 1.88
C LEU A 171 -8.90 11.36 0.52
N ARG A 172 -8.47 12.18 -0.47
CA ARG A 172 -9.07 12.24 -1.81
C ARG A 172 -8.39 11.30 -2.80
N SER A 173 -7.07 11.37 -2.86
CA SER A 173 -6.28 10.61 -3.84
C SER A 173 -4.83 10.44 -3.40
N ILE A 174 -4.14 9.53 -4.07
CA ILE A 174 -2.74 9.23 -3.87
C ILE A 174 -2.05 9.30 -5.23
N GLN A 175 -1.05 10.17 -5.36
CA GLN A 175 -0.25 10.33 -6.58
C GLN A 175 1.05 9.55 -6.46
N LEU A 176 1.25 8.56 -7.34
CA LEU A 176 2.51 7.85 -7.55
C LEU A 176 3.28 8.60 -8.65
N PRO A 177 4.41 9.26 -8.36
CA PRO A 177 5.11 10.08 -9.36
C PRO A 177 5.84 9.22 -10.39
N ALA A 178 5.83 9.68 -11.65
CA ALA A 178 6.50 8.99 -12.76
C ALA A 178 8.00 8.75 -12.50
N SER A 179 8.66 9.66 -11.79
CA SER A 179 10.07 9.51 -11.40
C SER A 179 10.33 8.27 -10.56
N ALA A 180 9.50 8.02 -9.54
CA ALA A 180 9.61 6.82 -8.70
C ALA A 180 9.15 5.55 -9.46
N LEU A 181 8.15 5.66 -10.32
CA LEU A 181 7.70 4.55 -11.16
C LEU A 181 8.77 4.11 -12.17
N SER A 182 9.61 5.04 -12.64
CA SER A 182 10.70 4.76 -13.59
C SER A 182 11.98 4.22 -12.95
N ALA A 183 12.05 4.19 -11.63
CA ALA A 183 13.21 3.71 -10.90
C ALA A 183 13.35 2.18 -10.94
N LYS A 184 14.58 1.68 -10.75
CA LYS A 184 14.80 0.25 -10.45
C LYS A 184 14.33 -0.01 -9.03
N VAL A 185 13.66 -1.13 -8.82
CA VAL A 185 13.07 -1.46 -7.52
C VAL A 185 13.45 -2.86 -7.06
N ALA A 186 13.50 -3.03 -5.74
CA ALA A 186 13.67 -4.33 -5.10
C ALA A 186 12.66 -4.44 -3.94
N PHE A 187 12.15 -5.64 -3.72
CA PHE A 187 11.14 -5.95 -2.71
C PHE A 187 11.59 -7.10 -1.83
N ARG A 188 11.47 -6.93 -0.52
CA ARG A 188 11.70 -8.00 0.47
C ARG A 188 10.59 -8.01 1.50
N ARG A 189 10.10 -9.21 1.81
CA ARG A 189 9.06 -9.41 2.82
C ARG A 189 9.32 -10.69 3.60
N LEU A 190 9.11 -10.63 4.91
CA LEU A 190 9.09 -11.79 5.79
C LEU A 190 7.84 -11.80 6.68
N SER A 191 7.35 -12.99 6.95
CA SER A 191 6.27 -13.28 7.89
C SER A 191 6.54 -14.60 8.61
N LEU A 192 5.94 -14.82 9.76
CA LEU A 192 6.13 -16.05 10.53
C LEU A 192 5.55 -17.31 9.87
N SER A 193 4.68 -17.14 8.86
CA SER A 193 4.13 -18.22 8.04
C SER A 193 3.95 -17.73 6.61
N ASN A 194 3.90 -18.66 5.63
CA ASN A 194 3.82 -18.32 4.20
C ASN A 194 2.67 -17.38 3.85
N LEU A 195 1.50 -17.56 4.47
CA LEU A 195 0.32 -16.71 4.30
C LEU A 195 0.08 -15.81 5.52
N GLY A 196 1.12 -15.55 6.32
CA GLY A 196 1.02 -14.71 7.49
C GLY A 196 1.06 -13.22 7.14
N ARG A 197 0.57 -12.39 8.07
CA ARG A 197 0.74 -10.95 8.02
C ARG A 197 2.23 -10.62 7.99
N SER A 198 2.63 -9.59 7.21
CA SER A 198 4.02 -9.16 7.13
C SER A 198 4.55 -8.73 8.50
N GLY A 199 5.63 -9.36 8.94
CA GLY A 199 6.39 -8.91 10.10
C GLY A 199 7.43 -7.86 9.71
N VAL A 200 8.02 -8.00 8.51
CA VAL A 200 8.99 -7.07 7.94
C VAL A 200 8.72 -6.94 6.45
N LEU A 201 8.68 -5.71 5.92
CA LEU A 201 8.57 -5.45 4.50
C LEU A 201 9.43 -4.23 4.15
N LEU A 202 10.35 -4.44 3.21
CA LEU A 202 11.25 -3.41 2.70
C LEU A 202 11.11 -3.25 1.20
N ILE A 203 11.19 -2.00 0.77
CA ILE A 203 11.25 -1.63 -0.65
C ILE A 203 12.49 -0.78 -0.86
N GLY A 204 13.36 -1.23 -1.76
CA GLY A 204 14.49 -0.44 -2.26
C GLY A 204 14.15 0.19 -3.60
N ARG A 205 14.68 1.39 -3.84
CA ARG A 205 14.55 2.11 -5.09
C ARG A 205 15.88 2.78 -5.46
N LEU A 206 16.30 2.58 -6.70
CA LEU A 206 17.42 3.31 -7.30
C LEU A 206 16.86 4.21 -8.39
N ASP A 207 16.83 5.50 -8.11
CA ASP A 207 16.26 6.53 -8.97
C ASP A 207 17.14 6.83 -10.18
N ALA A 208 16.59 7.48 -11.20
CA ALA A 208 17.31 7.79 -12.43
C ALA A 208 18.51 8.76 -12.22
N ASP A 209 18.48 9.56 -11.16
CA ASP A 209 19.60 10.43 -10.76
C ASP A 209 20.70 9.69 -10.01
N GLY A 210 20.54 8.37 -9.80
CA GLY A 210 21.46 7.51 -9.07
C GLY A 210 21.26 7.53 -7.56
N SER A 211 20.29 8.24 -7.01
CA SER A 211 19.97 8.21 -5.58
C SER A 211 19.33 6.88 -5.18
N PHE A 212 19.65 6.42 -3.98
CA PHE A 212 19.11 5.20 -3.39
C PHE A 212 18.15 5.51 -2.24
N VAL A 213 16.98 4.92 -2.26
CA VAL A 213 15.98 5.06 -1.20
C VAL A 213 15.61 3.68 -0.67
N LEU A 214 15.73 3.48 0.63
CA LEU A 214 15.23 2.30 1.33
C LEU A 214 14.03 2.69 2.19
N THR A 215 12.90 2.04 1.97
CA THR A 215 11.67 2.21 2.74
C THR A 215 11.42 0.97 3.59
N VAL A 216 11.31 1.14 4.90
CA VAL A 216 11.03 0.09 5.88
C VAL A 216 9.60 0.25 6.38
N THR A 217 8.82 -0.83 6.29
CA THR A 217 7.43 -0.90 6.79
C THR A 217 7.17 -2.27 7.42
N ALA A 218 6.03 -2.46 8.02
CA ALA A 218 5.62 -3.64 8.77
C ALA A 218 6.49 -3.92 10.03
N ALA A 219 7.80 -3.78 9.94
CA ALA A 219 8.70 -3.91 11.08
C ALA A 219 8.53 -2.75 12.09
N THR A 220 8.16 -1.59 11.60
CA THR A 220 8.10 -0.33 12.35
C THR A 220 6.65 0.16 12.48
N LYS A 221 6.33 0.88 13.54
CA LYS A 221 4.99 1.44 13.81
C LYS A 221 4.52 2.45 12.76
N ARG A 222 5.45 3.00 11.95
CA ARG A 222 5.20 3.89 10.81
C ARG A 222 6.27 3.66 9.74
N PRO A 223 6.07 4.07 8.49
CA PRO A 223 7.11 4.01 7.46
C PRO A 223 8.36 4.76 7.89
N VAL A 224 9.53 4.20 7.58
CA VAL A 224 10.83 4.87 7.72
C VAL A 224 11.53 4.83 6.37
N GLN A 225 11.99 5.98 5.89
CA GLN A 225 12.74 6.10 4.64
C GLN A 225 14.16 6.56 4.92
N LEU A 226 15.12 5.81 4.39
CA LEU A 226 16.53 6.19 4.34
C LEU A 226 16.87 6.61 2.93
N ARG A 227 17.49 7.78 2.75
CA ARG A 227 17.81 8.36 1.45
C ARG A 227 19.30 8.62 1.34
N PHE A 228 19.89 8.19 0.24
CA PHE A 228 21.31 8.35 -0.07
C PHE A 228 21.44 8.98 -1.45
N GLY A 229 22.19 10.09 -1.54
CA GLY A 229 22.45 10.72 -2.82
C GLY A 229 23.38 9.88 -3.70
N ALA A 230 23.36 10.11 -5.00
CA ALA A 230 24.16 9.35 -5.98
C ALA A 230 25.68 9.33 -5.70
N THR A 231 26.20 10.38 -5.06
CA THR A 231 27.62 10.50 -4.69
C THR A 231 27.93 9.90 -3.33
N GLU A 232 26.92 9.43 -2.61
CA GLU A 232 27.01 8.97 -1.22
C GLU A 232 26.31 7.63 -1.02
N LEU A 233 26.33 6.76 -2.03
CA LEU A 233 25.71 5.44 -1.93
C LEU A 233 26.33 4.64 -0.77
N PRO A 234 25.52 3.92 0.02
CA PRO A 234 26.02 3.21 1.18
C PRO A 234 26.68 1.88 0.80
N ASP A 235 27.78 1.57 1.44
CA ASP A 235 28.22 0.19 1.64
C ASP A 235 27.38 -0.49 2.73
N ALA A 236 27.68 -1.76 3.03
CA ALA A 236 26.94 -2.54 4.02
C ALA A 236 27.01 -1.94 5.43
N GLU A 237 28.19 -1.46 5.84
CA GLU A 237 28.40 -0.89 7.17
C GLU A 237 27.67 0.45 7.33
N ARG A 238 27.78 1.32 6.35
CA ARG A 238 27.08 2.61 6.32
C ARG A 238 25.56 2.43 6.30
N LEU A 239 25.06 1.45 5.52
CA LEU A 239 23.62 1.16 5.52
C LEU A 239 23.15 0.67 6.89
N ALA A 240 23.89 -0.26 7.49
CA ALA A 240 23.56 -0.77 8.82
C ALA A 240 23.56 0.35 9.88
N ALA A 241 24.58 1.20 9.87
CA ALA A 241 24.63 2.36 10.76
C ALA A 241 23.44 3.31 10.56
N ALA A 242 23.05 3.58 9.30
CA ALA A 242 21.92 4.43 8.99
C ALA A 242 20.58 3.82 9.45
N VAL A 243 20.39 2.51 9.26
CA VAL A 243 19.19 1.77 9.77
C VAL A 243 19.13 1.88 11.29
N GLY A 244 20.24 1.58 11.99
CA GLY A 244 20.28 1.64 13.46
C GLY A 244 20.05 3.03 14.03
N HIS A 245 20.50 4.08 13.32
CA HIS A 245 20.27 5.47 13.73
C HIS A 245 18.82 5.92 13.49
N SER A 246 18.23 5.51 12.35
CA SER A 246 16.90 5.99 11.93
C SER A 246 15.75 5.21 12.56
N ILE A 247 15.99 4.00 13.05
CA ILE A 247 14.98 3.11 13.63
C ILE A 247 15.39 2.75 15.06
N PRO A 248 15.05 3.60 16.05
CA PRO A 248 15.28 3.28 17.46
C PRO A 248 14.40 2.11 17.92
N GLU A 249 14.78 1.44 19.01
CA GLU A 249 14.14 0.19 19.46
C GLU A 249 12.64 0.34 19.71
N GLU A 250 12.20 1.45 20.27
CA GLU A 250 10.80 1.74 20.56
C GLU A 250 9.94 1.94 19.30
N LEU A 251 10.56 2.14 18.13
CA LEU A 251 9.84 2.27 16.86
C LEU A 251 9.49 0.91 16.25
N TYR A 252 10.21 -0.16 16.61
CA TYR A 252 9.83 -1.50 16.16
C TYR A 252 8.48 -1.89 16.73
N HIS A 253 7.66 -2.50 15.86
CA HIS A 253 6.31 -2.90 16.25
C HIS A 253 6.36 -4.21 17.04
N ASP A 254 5.54 -4.31 18.10
CA ASP A 254 5.40 -5.49 18.94
C ASP A 254 3.98 -6.04 18.81
N ASP A 255 3.83 -7.20 18.20
CA ASP A 255 2.56 -7.93 18.10
C ASP A 255 2.81 -9.44 17.89
N ILE A 256 1.72 -10.20 17.78
CA ILE A 256 1.75 -11.66 17.56
C ILE A 256 2.40 -12.08 16.24
N HIS A 257 2.72 -11.14 15.34
CA HIS A 257 3.34 -11.41 14.05
C HIS A 257 4.85 -11.17 14.02
N GLY A 258 5.46 -10.88 15.18
CA GLY A 258 6.90 -10.78 15.34
C GLY A 258 7.31 -9.87 16.50
N LEU A 259 8.28 -10.34 17.26
CA LEU A 259 8.91 -9.58 18.33
C LEU A 259 9.80 -8.45 17.78
N PRO A 260 9.97 -7.33 18.49
CA PRO A 260 10.80 -6.20 18.07
C PRO A 260 12.22 -6.61 17.67
N GLU A 261 12.87 -7.46 18.46
CA GLU A 261 14.24 -7.92 18.20
C GLU A 261 14.34 -8.70 16.89
N TRP A 262 13.38 -9.60 16.63
CA TRP A 262 13.33 -10.35 15.36
C TRP A 262 13.08 -9.41 14.17
N ARG A 263 12.16 -8.45 14.32
CA ARG A 263 11.87 -7.45 13.25
C ARG A 263 13.10 -6.61 12.96
N ARG A 264 13.83 -6.21 14.00
CA ARG A 264 15.09 -5.49 13.89
C ARG A 264 16.13 -6.31 13.10
N ASP A 265 16.44 -7.52 13.53
CA ASP A 265 17.44 -8.37 12.88
C ASP A 265 17.09 -8.64 11.41
N MET A 266 15.81 -8.93 11.13
CA MET A 266 15.36 -9.13 9.76
C MET A 266 15.39 -7.84 8.94
N THR A 267 15.17 -6.68 9.53
CA THR A 267 15.31 -5.38 8.85
C THR A 267 16.73 -5.18 8.36
N PHE A 268 17.74 -5.41 9.19
CA PHE A 268 19.15 -5.29 8.79
C PHE A 268 19.50 -6.27 7.66
N ARG A 269 19.09 -7.51 7.79
CA ARG A 269 19.35 -8.55 6.77
C ARG A 269 18.72 -8.19 5.43
N LEU A 270 17.42 -7.87 5.42
CA LEU A 270 16.71 -7.56 4.18
C LEU A 270 17.16 -6.23 3.56
N ALA A 271 17.60 -5.26 4.37
CA ALA A 271 18.18 -4.02 3.88
C ALA A 271 19.47 -4.29 3.09
N GLU A 272 20.37 -5.16 3.60
CA GLU A 272 21.59 -5.54 2.89
C GLU A 272 21.30 -6.35 1.62
N GLU A 273 20.32 -7.25 1.63
CA GLU A 273 19.92 -7.97 0.42
C GLU A 273 19.46 -7.01 -0.69
N ILE A 274 18.66 -5.99 -0.34
CA ILE A 274 18.20 -4.93 -1.26
C ILE A 274 19.37 -4.09 -1.76
N ARG A 275 20.29 -3.68 -0.86
CA ARG A 275 21.46 -2.91 -1.24
C ARG A 275 22.32 -3.69 -2.24
N ALA A 276 22.61 -4.94 -1.94
CA ALA A 276 23.43 -5.80 -2.81
C ALA A 276 22.77 -5.99 -4.19
N GLU A 277 21.43 -6.13 -4.26
CA GLU A 277 20.70 -6.26 -5.52
C GLU A 277 20.75 -4.98 -6.36
N LEU A 278 20.53 -3.82 -5.75
CA LEU A 278 20.39 -2.56 -6.49
C LEU A 278 21.73 -1.84 -6.73
N LEU A 279 22.70 -1.98 -5.82
CA LEU A 279 23.98 -1.24 -5.83
C LEU A 279 25.19 -2.14 -6.02
N GLY A 280 25.03 -3.47 -5.93
CA GLY A 280 26.09 -4.43 -6.18
C GLY A 280 26.56 -4.45 -7.64
N PRO A 281 27.71 -5.06 -7.92
CA PRO A 281 28.10 -5.32 -9.30
C PRO A 281 27.00 -6.17 -9.97
N VAL A 282 26.62 -5.80 -11.21
CA VAL A 282 25.68 -6.62 -11.99
C VAL A 282 26.31 -8.02 -12.13
N PRO A 283 25.64 -9.08 -11.64
CA PRO A 283 26.18 -10.44 -11.83
C PRO A 283 26.33 -10.71 -13.32
N ASP A 284 27.51 -11.25 -13.73
CA ASP A 284 27.69 -11.78 -15.07
C ASP A 284 26.86 -13.05 -15.23
N GLY A 285 25.62 -12.89 -15.68
CA GLY A 285 24.68 -14.00 -15.91
C GLY A 285 23.23 -13.63 -15.60
N PRO A 286 22.26 -14.46 -16.02
CA PRO A 286 20.87 -14.23 -15.66
C PRO A 286 20.75 -14.26 -14.13
N LEU A 287 20.13 -13.21 -13.56
CA LEU A 287 19.83 -13.11 -12.13
C LEU A 287 19.06 -14.37 -11.71
N THR A 288 19.75 -15.30 -11.08
CA THR A 288 19.06 -16.33 -10.31
C THR A 288 18.47 -15.61 -9.11
N VAL A 289 17.19 -15.36 -9.18
CA VAL A 289 16.41 -14.93 -8.02
C VAL A 289 16.55 -16.03 -6.99
N SER A 290 17.49 -15.89 -6.06
CA SER A 290 17.59 -16.76 -4.89
C SER A 290 16.47 -16.39 -3.93
N GLY A 291 15.28 -16.66 -4.37
CA GLY A 291 14.04 -16.44 -3.65
C GLY A 291 13.22 -17.71 -3.67
N ASP A 292 13.83 -18.86 -3.32
CA ASP A 292 13.14 -20.14 -3.10
C ASP A 292 12.24 -20.10 -1.84
N PHE A 293 11.64 -18.97 -1.54
CA PHE A 293 10.59 -18.86 -0.52
C PHE A 293 9.19 -18.67 -1.09
N TRP A 294 9.08 -18.54 -2.41
CA TRP A 294 7.79 -18.52 -3.07
C TRP A 294 7.80 -19.61 -4.14
N PRO A 295 6.87 -20.57 -4.11
CA PRO A 295 6.76 -21.50 -5.23
C PRO A 295 6.59 -20.64 -6.50
N PRO A 296 7.27 -21.00 -7.62
CA PRO A 296 7.06 -20.28 -8.86
C PRO A 296 5.56 -20.21 -9.07
N HIS A 297 5.04 -19.00 -9.29
CA HIS A 297 3.62 -18.81 -9.55
C HIS A 297 3.24 -19.84 -10.58
N ALA A 298 2.37 -20.77 -10.20
CA ALA A 298 1.77 -21.68 -11.17
C ALA A 298 1.28 -20.75 -12.28
N THR A 299 1.84 -20.91 -13.46
CA THR A 299 1.43 -20.17 -14.66
C THR A 299 -0.08 -20.16 -14.62
N SER A 300 -0.67 -18.96 -14.53
CA SER A 300 -2.12 -18.80 -14.47
C SER A 300 -2.71 -19.73 -15.51
N PRO A 301 -3.65 -20.62 -15.15
CA PRO A 301 -4.26 -21.48 -16.15
C PRO A 301 -4.76 -20.53 -17.23
N GLN A 302 -4.34 -20.76 -18.47
CA GLN A 302 -4.91 -20.05 -19.60
C GLN A 302 -6.43 -20.17 -19.46
N PRO A 303 -7.18 -19.09 -19.67
CA PRO A 303 -8.64 -19.18 -19.63
C PRO A 303 -9.04 -20.32 -20.56
N SER A 304 -9.48 -21.41 -20.00
CA SER A 304 -10.11 -22.50 -20.75
C SER A 304 -11.22 -21.83 -21.56
N ALA A 305 -11.24 -22.14 -22.87
CA ALA A 305 -12.25 -21.67 -23.79
C ALA A 305 -13.63 -21.61 -23.09
N GLN A 306 -14.26 -20.46 -23.14
CA GLN A 306 -15.60 -20.29 -22.60
C GLN A 306 -16.48 -21.39 -23.17
N PRO A 307 -17.28 -22.09 -22.35
CA PRO A 307 -18.29 -22.99 -22.88
C PRO A 307 -19.23 -22.14 -23.77
N GLU A 308 -19.28 -22.49 -25.04
CA GLU A 308 -20.27 -21.93 -25.96
C GLU A 308 -21.64 -22.22 -25.38
N PHE A 309 -22.32 -21.21 -24.90
CA PHE A 309 -23.75 -21.31 -24.56
C PHE A 309 -24.52 -21.52 -25.87
N ASN A 310 -24.94 -22.76 -26.08
CA ASN A 310 -25.78 -23.14 -27.19
C ASN A 310 -27.14 -22.45 -27.04
N THR A 311 -27.38 -21.45 -27.91
CA THR A 311 -28.62 -20.64 -27.96
C THR A 311 -29.73 -21.34 -28.73
N GLU A 312 -29.84 -22.67 -28.65
CA GLU A 312 -30.92 -23.44 -29.29
C GLU A 312 -31.77 -24.20 -28.27
N GLN A 313 -32.47 -23.50 -27.41
CA GLN A 313 -33.65 -24.05 -26.69
C GLN A 313 -34.53 -22.92 -26.14
N GLN A 314 -35.05 -22.07 -27.03
CA GLN A 314 -36.26 -21.27 -26.75
C GLN A 314 -37.06 -21.06 -28.04
N LYS A 315 -37.55 -22.16 -28.61
CA LYS A 315 -38.70 -22.19 -29.48
C LYS A 315 -39.39 -23.54 -29.25
N GLU A 316 -40.34 -23.55 -28.35
CA GLU A 316 -41.48 -24.48 -28.20
C GLU A 316 -41.86 -24.60 -26.71
N ALA A 317 -42.69 -23.69 -26.23
CA ALA A 317 -43.85 -23.93 -25.37
C ALA A 317 -44.57 -22.59 -25.09
#